data_96d391c88fd3698803c4d88322fbc60d
#
_entry.id   96d391c88fd3698803c4d88322fbc60d
#
_cell.length_a   1.000
_cell.length_b   1.000
_cell.length_c   1.000
_cell.angle_alpha   90.00
_cell.angle_beta   90.00
_cell.angle_gamma   90.00
#
_symmetry.space_group_name_H-M   'P 1'
#
loop_
_entity.id
_entity.type
_entity.pdbx_description
1 polymer ?
#
loop_
_entity_poly.entity_id
_entity_poly.type
_entity_poly.pdbx_seq_one_letter_code
_entity_poly.pdbx_strand_id
1 'polypeptide(L)'
;MGSVNGRAGGGAATRKGRLFGVGVGPGDPELLTLKATRAIHDADVIAYPSARHGRSVARRIAAPYLRPDHAEVLLRFPVTTELTSHPGGYEAALFEFYDEAAEELAVHLDAGRDVAILCEGDPFFYGSYMYFHERLAPRYETTVIPAVTAFSAAAAAAGTPLVKRDDVFMAVPGTLPPEQLAHHLEAADAAVVMKLGRTFPKVREAAGEAGVADRAVYVERASAPEERIAPLADAGDRVPYMSLVLVPTTQVHRAGDVAAREAGAVAAAGGVAAREGRAGATAGGAAAGGAAAGGAAAGSVAVVGLGPAGPRWLTPEARAELAAAEHVVGYRTYVDRVPGRVGQRRHASDNRVEADRARHALELAAAGGRVAVVSSGDPGIFAMAAAVMEQLEAGGEQFRAVDVRVVPGLSAMQAAAARVGAPLGHDFCVLSLSDVLKPWSVIERRLDAIGAADLALAVYNPRSRTRPTQLEEARAILLRHRAPETPVVVARAVGAPSEHVTVTTLAQFDAEAVDMRTLLLVGSSQTRVFGDGDGAGPARVYTPRTYPG
;
A
#
# COMPACT_ATOMS: atom_id res chain seq x y z
N MET A 1 -32.41 62.54 30.52
CA MET A 1 -31.49 61.49 31.03
C MET A 1 -31.71 60.25 30.20
N GLY A 2 -30.95 60.10 29.14
CA GLY A 2 -31.02 58.98 28.22
C GLY A 2 -29.82 58.07 28.40
N SER A 3 -30.05 56.84 28.79
CA SER A 3 -29.04 55.80 28.95
C SER A 3 -28.71 55.22 27.56
N VAL A 4 -27.47 55.40 27.15
CA VAL A 4 -26.94 54.83 25.92
C VAL A 4 -26.42 53.42 26.25
N ASN A 5 -27.16 52.38 25.86
CA ASN A 5 -26.72 50.97 25.89
C ASN A 5 -25.73 50.74 24.75
N GLY A 6 -24.44 50.69 25.07
CA GLY A 6 -23.39 50.19 24.18
C GLY A 6 -23.56 48.69 23.98
N ARG A 7 -23.97 48.26 22.78
CA ARG A 7 -23.85 46.90 22.32
C ARG A 7 -22.37 46.62 22.07
N ALA A 8 -21.74 45.84 22.94
CA ALA A 8 -20.47 45.21 22.66
C ALA A 8 -20.70 44.24 21.47
N GLY A 9 -20.10 44.56 20.34
CA GLY A 9 -20.05 43.67 19.20
C GLY A 9 -19.17 42.45 19.54
N GLY A 10 -19.82 41.33 19.83
CA GLY A 10 -19.14 40.04 19.87
C GLY A 10 -18.62 39.74 18.47
N GLY A 11 -17.32 39.89 18.26
CA GLY A 11 -16.68 39.41 17.02
C GLY A 11 -16.94 37.92 16.92
N ALA A 12 -17.70 37.51 15.91
CA ALA A 12 -17.80 36.11 15.54
C ALA A 12 -16.37 35.63 15.27
N ALA A 13 -15.89 34.64 16.02
CA ALA A 13 -14.63 34.00 15.75
C ALA A 13 -14.70 33.49 14.29
N THR A 14 -13.88 34.07 13.42
CA THR A 14 -13.80 33.64 12.03
C THR A 14 -13.38 32.18 12.03
N ARG A 15 -14.18 31.32 11.40
CA ARG A 15 -13.88 29.89 11.24
C ARG A 15 -12.51 29.79 10.56
N LYS A 16 -11.58 29.05 11.17
CA LYS A 16 -10.31 28.68 10.52
C LYS A 16 -10.58 27.73 9.34
N GLY A 17 -9.77 27.83 8.30
CA GLY A 17 -9.77 26.90 7.19
C GLY A 17 -9.29 25.51 7.60
N ARG A 18 -9.59 24.52 6.79
CA ARG A 18 -9.17 23.11 6.95
C ARG A 18 -7.96 22.82 6.10
N LEU A 19 -7.09 21.95 6.60
CA LEU A 19 -5.92 21.46 5.90
C LEU A 19 -6.19 20.05 5.31
N PHE A 20 -5.91 19.88 4.03
CA PHE A 20 -5.97 18.59 3.36
C PHE A 20 -4.58 18.18 2.87
N GLY A 21 -4.04 17.08 3.39
CA GLY A 21 -2.88 16.40 2.80
C GLY A 21 -3.38 15.44 1.72
N VAL A 22 -3.14 15.75 0.45
CA VAL A 22 -3.75 15.03 -0.65
C VAL A 22 -2.71 14.24 -1.43
N GLY A 23 -2.77 12.92 -1.34
CA GLY A 23 -2.00 12.04 -2.21
C GLY A 23 -2.58 12.04 -3.62
N VAL A 24 -1.71 12.30 -4.60
CA VAL A 24 -2.12 12.36 -6.01
C VAL A 24 -1.69 11.13 -6.82
N GLY A 25 -1.13 10.11 -6.16
CA GLY A 25 -0.63 8.92 -6.84
C GLY A 25 0.74 9.16 -7.51
N PRO A 26 1.30 8.13 -8.16
CA PRO A 26 2.70 8.12 -8.59
C PRO A 26 2.97 8.76 -9.97
N GLY A 27 1.94 8.97 -10.83
CA GLY A 27 2.19 9.49 -12.17
C GLY A 27 0.93 9.72 -13.01
N ASP A 28 0.05 8.72 -13.06
CA ASP A 28 -1.18 8.76 -13.84
C ASP A 28 -2.30 9.49 -13.07
N PRO A 29 -2.92 10.54 -13.66
CA PRO A 29 -4.09 11.19 -13.07
C PRO A 29 -5.27 10.26 -12.79
N GLU A 30 -5.43 9.15 -13.51
CA GLU A 30 -6.52 8.20 -13.29
C GLU A 30 -6.32 7.34 -12.04
N LEU A 31 -5.14 7.35 -11.43
CA LEU A 31 -4.86 6.72 -10.15
C LEU A 31 -5.20 7.59 -8.93
N LEU A 32 -5.67 8.84 -9.12
CA LEU A 32 -6.22 9.63 -8.02
C LEU A 32 -7.49 8.97 -7.48
N THR A 33 -7.64 8.98 -6.17
CA THR A 33 -8.91 8.54 -5.57
C THR A 33 -9.99 9.61 -5.76
N LEU A 34 -11.25 9.20 -5.85
CA LEU A 34 -12.38 10.15 -5.91
C LEU A 34 -12.44 11.08 -4.69
N LYS A 35 -11.87 10.67 -3.55
CA LYS A 35 -11.77 11.52 -2.38
C LYS A 35 -10.74 12.62 -2.61
N ALA A 36 -9.61 12.28 -3.23
CA ALA A 36 -8.58 13.24 -3.59
C ALA A 36 -9.08 14.27 -4.60
N THR A 37 -9.75 13.82 -5.66
CA THR A 37 -10.30 14.74 -6.68
C THR A 37 -11.31 15.72 -6.11
N ARG A 38 -12.18 15.28 -5.19
CA ARG A 38 -13.12 16.18 -4.49
C ARG A 38 -12.40 17.18 -3.59
N ALA A 39 -11.44 16.73 -2.80
CA ALA A 39 -10.71 17.62 -1.91
C ALA A 39 -9.89 18.69 -2.66
N ILE A 40 -9.32 18.31 -3.81
CA ILE A 40 -8.68 19.26 -4.72
C ILE A 40 -9.70 20.25 -5.26
N HIS A 41 -10.83 19.77 -5.76
CA HIS A 41 -11.87 20.64 -6.33
C HIS A 41 -12.47 21.61 -5.31
N ASP A 42 -12.68 21.16 -4.06
CA ASP A 42 -13.40 21.92 -3.03
C ASP A 42 -12.48 22.87 -2.23
N ALA A 43 -11.15 22.71 -2.31
CA ALA A 43 -10.20 23.59 -1.65
C ALA A 43 -10.18 24.99 -2.28
N ASP A 44 -9.84 26.01 -1.48
CA ASP A 44 -9.65 27.39 -1.95
C ASP A 44 -8.21 27.61 -2.44
N VAL A 45 -7.26 26.88 -1.84
CA VAL A 45 -5.82 27.02 -2.08
C VAL A 45 -5.22 25.65 -2.37
N ILE A 46 -4.45 25.58 -3.45
CA ILE A 46 -3.68 24.39 -3.84
C ILE A 46 -2.21 24.67 -3.63
N ALA A 47 -1.61 24.02 -2.65
CA ALA A 47 -0.18 24.09 -2.39
C ALA A 47 0.53 22.83 -2.93
N TYR A 48 1.68 22.97 -3.52
CA TYR A 48 2.43 21.85 -4.08
C TYR A 48 3.94 22.06 -4.04
N PRO A 49 4.71 21.00 -3.69
CA PRO A 49 6.16 21.06 -3.65
C PRO A 49 6.75 21.10 -5.07
N SER A 50 7.87 21.79 -5.22
CA SER A 50 8.68 21.73 -6.41
C SER A 50 10.17 21.81 -6.11
N ALA A 51 11.00 21.24 -7.00
CA ALA A 51 12.43 21.51 -7.00
C ALA A 51 12.73 22.96 -7.40
N ARG A 52 14.00 23.38 -7.34
CA ARG A 52 14.46 24.74 -7.69
C ARG A 52 13.99 25.24 -9.06
N HIS A 53 13.84 24.33 -10.05
CA HIS A 53 13.35 24.69 -11.39
C HIS A 53 11.87 25.06 -11.46
N GLY A 54 11.11 24.97 -10.34
CA GLY A 54 9.71 25.39 -10.25
C GLY A 54 8.69 24.43 -10.88
N ARG A 55 9.09 23.26 -11.38
CA ARG A 55 8.18 22.24 -11.92
C ARG A 55 7.77 21.27 -10.81
N SER A 56 6.48 21.06 -10.64
CA SER A 56 5.91 20.10 -9.68
C SER A 56 5.28 18.91 -10.40
N VAL A 57 5.70 17.71 -10.03
CA VAL A 57 5.09 16.46 -10.52
C VAL A 57 3.70 16.32 -9.94
N ALA A 58 3.52 16.56 -8.64
CA ALA A 58 2.21 16.47 -7.98
C ALA A 58 1.17 17.41 -8.64
N ARG A 59 1.56 18.66 -8.96
CA ARG A 59 0.66 19.59 -9.67
C ARG A 59 0.31 19.09 -11.07
N ARG A 60 1.27 18.51 -11.81
CA ARG A 60 1.04 17.94 -13.15
C ARG A 60 0.03 16.81 -13.10
N ILE A 61 0.15 15.90 -12.13
CA ILE A 61 -0.78 14.79 -11.95
C ILE A 61 -2.18 15.32 -11.62
N ALA A 62 -2.29 16.32 -10.75
CA ALA A 62 -3.57 16.90 -10.35
C ALA A 62 -4.20 17.84 -11.40
N ALA A 63 -3.46 18.22 -12.46
CA ALA A 63 -3.88 19.24 -13.43
C ALA A 63 -5.30 19.06 -13.99
N PRO A 64 -5.80 17.85 -14.35
CA PRO A 64 -7.16 17.67 -14.85
C PRO A 64 -8.27 17.99 -13.83
N TYR A 65 -7.94 18.08 -12.55
CA TYR A 65 -8.87 18.28 -11.44
C TYR A 65 -8.79 19.68 -10.81
N LEU A 66 -7.88 20.52 -11.30
CA LEU A 66 -7.73 21.90 -10.83
C LEU A 66 -8.78 22.80 -11.48
N ARG A 67 -9.33 23.73 -10.70
CA ARG A 67 -10.19 24.79 -11.19
C ARG A 67 -9.36 26.02 -11.58
N PRO A 68 -9.79 26.83 -12.55
CA PRO A 68 -9.09 28.05 -12.95
C PRO A 68 -9.00 29.13 -11.86
N ASP A 69 -9.89 29.08 -10.86
CA ASP A 69 -10.01 30.05 -9.76
C ASP A 69 -9.29 29.63 -8.48
N HIS A 70 -8.60 28.47 -8.47
CA HIS A 70 -7.76 28.10 -7.34
C HIS A 70 -6.63 29.10 -7.13
N ALA A 71 -6.41 29.50 -5.88
CA ALA A 71 -5.16 30.13 -5.49
C ALA A 71 -4.06 29.07 -5.42
N GLU A 72 -2.99 29.23 -6.18
CA GLU A 72 -1.88 28.26 -6.19
C GLU A 72 -0.70 28.77 -5.38
N VAL A 73 -0.14 27.94 -4.48
CA VAL A 73 1.04 28.20 -3.67
C VAL A 73 2.15 27.22 -4.03
N LEU A 74 3.24 27.76 -4.58
CA LEU A 74 4.41 26.98 -4.98
C LEU A 74 5.41 26.86 -3.84
N LEU A 75 5.51 25.68 -3.22
CA LEU A 75 6.45 25.37 -2.16
C LEU A 75 7.79 24.95 -2.76
N ARG A 76 8.71 25.92 -2.96
CA ARG A 76 9.97 25.69 -3.66
C ARG A 76 11.07 25.23 -2.70
N PHE A 77 11.48 23.97 -2.80
CA PHE A 77 12.60 23.43 -2.01
C PHE A 77 13.91 24.20 -2.26
N PRO A 78 14.62 24.62 -1.21
CA PRO A 78 15.92 25.29 -1.33
C PRO A 78 16.99 24.33 -1.86
N VAL A 79 16.86 23.06 -1.57
CA VAL A 79 17.76 21.97 -1.97
C VAL A 79 16.98 20.68 -2.12
N THR A 80 17.31 19.87 -3.13
CA THR A 80 16.71 18.54 -3.33
C THR A 80 17.74 17.43 -3.19
N THR A 81 18.62 17.29 -4.19
CA THR A 81 19.69 16.28 -4.20
C THR A 81 21.09 16.90 -4.32
N GLU A 82 21.17 18.22 -4.41
CA GLU A 82 22.41 18.97 -4.56
C GLU A 82 23.14 19.13 -3.23
N LEU A 83 24.42 19.52 -3.30
CA LEU A 83 25.14 20.01 -2.14
C LEU A 83 24.59 21.40 -1.77
N THR A 84 24.38 21.62 -0.48
CA THR A 84 23.92 22.91 0.04
C THR A 84 25.09 23.73 0.57
N SER A 85 24.98 25.06 0.40
CA SER A 85 25.89 26.04 1.04
C SER A 85 25.36 26.52 2.38
N HIS A 86 24.25 25.97 2.86
CA HIS A 86 23.64 26.38 4.13
C HIS A 86 24.58 26.04 5.30
N PRO A 87 24.82 26.97 6.27
CA PRO A 87 25.76 26.75 7.37
C PRO A 87 25.42 25.53 8.24
N GLY A 88 24.15 25.23 8.44
CA GLY A 88 23.64 24.07 9.18
C GLY A 88 23.48 22.80 8.33
N GLY A 89 23.92 22.82 7.07
CA GLY A 89 23.82 21.66 6.18
C GLY A 89 22.45 21.46 5.56
N TYR A 90 22.27 20.28 4.98
CA TYR A 90 21.05 19.90 4.23
C TYR A 90 19.79 19.88 5.10
N GLU A 91 19.87 19.30 6.28
CA GLU A 91 18.72 19.14 7.18
C GLU A 91 18.23 20.47 7.72
N ALA A 92 19.15 21.35 8.14
CA ALA A 92 18.79 22.68 8.63
C ALA A 92 18.10 23.51 7.53
N ALA A 93 18.63 23.48 6.30
CA ALA A 93 18.02 24.19 5.17
C ALA A 93 16.58 23.71 4.88
N LEU A 94 16.33 22.41 5.03
CA LEU A 94 14.97 21.88 4.86
C LEU A 94 14.06 22.21 6.05
N PHE A 95 14.61 22.20 7.26
CA PHE A 95 13.83 22.52 8.47
C PHE A 95 13.32 23.95 8.43
N GLU A 96 14.20 24.90 8.13
CA GLU A 96 13.84 26.32 7.95
C GLU A 96 12.80 26.51 6.85
N PHE A 97 12.99 25.85 5.70
CA PHE A 97 12.01 25.87 4.62
C PHE A 97 10.62 25.38 5.05
N TYR A 98 10.53 24.27 5.79
CA TYR A 98 9.24 23.77 6.23
C TYR A 98 8.58 24.67 7.27
N ASP A 99 9.35 25.35 8.13
CA ASP A 99 8.83 26.32 9.09
C ASP A 99 8.25 27.55 8.35
N GLU A 100 9.01 28.14 7.43
CA GLU A 100 8.57 29.29 6.63
C GLU A 100 7.33 28.96 5.77
N ALA A 101 7.37 27.84 5.04
CA ALA A 101 6.28 27.42 4.19
C ALA A 101 5.01 27.05 4.99
N ALA A 102 5.15 26.50 6.20
CA ALA A 102 4.01 26.24 7.07
C ALA A 102 3.36 27.54 7.53
N GLU A 103 4.13 28.57 7.88
CA GLU A 103 3.58 29.88 8.24
C GLU A 103 2.92 30.58 7.05
N GLU A 104 3.46 30.47 5.84
CA GLU A 104 2.81 30.94 4.61
C GLU A 104 1.42 30.31 4.43
N LEU A 105 1.32 28.99 4.60
CA LEU A 105 0.05 28.26 4.51
C LEU A 105 -0.89 28.61 5.66
N ALA A 106 -0.36 28.90 6.86
CA ALA A 106 -1.14 29.32 8.03
C ALA A 106 -1.89 30.64 7.78
N VAL A 107 -1.33 31.58 7.01
CA VAL A 107 -2.01 32.82 6.61
C VAL A 107 -3.32 32.52 5.87
N HIS A 108 -3.32 31.51 5.00
CA HIS A 108 -4.53 31.10 4.27
C HIS A 108 -5.53 30.44 5.23
N LEU A 109 -5.07 29.54 6.07
CA LEU A 109 -5.92 28.80 7.02
C LEU A 109 -6.55 29.74 8.05
N ASP A 110 -5.80 30.73 8.58
CA ASP A 110 -6.32 31.72 9.52
C ASP A 110 -7.33 32.68 8.87
N ALA A 111 -7.21 32.89 7.54
CA ALA A 111 -8.21 33.62 6.75
C ALA A 111 -9.48 32.79 6.44
N GLY A 112 -9.61 31.59 6.99
CA GLY A 112 -10.77 30.71 6.79
C GLY A 112 -10.78 29.94 5.46
N ARG A 113 -9.68 29.98 4.70
CA ARG A 113 -9.55 29.28 3.41
C ARG A 113 -9.09 27.84 3.61
N ASP A 114 -9.76 26.90 2.95
CA ASP A 114 -9.40 25.49 2.92
C ASP A 114 -8.17 25.30 2.02
N VAL A 115 -7.12 24.62 2.54
CA VAL A 115 -5.83 24.42 1.84
C VAL A 115 -5.64 22.94 1.54
N ALA A 116 -5.39 22.59 0.27
CA ALA A 116 -4.97 21.25 -0.15
C ALA A 116 -3.47 21.25 -0.51
N ILE A 117 -2.65 20.49 0.25
CA ILE A 117 -1.24 20.26 -0.09
C ILE A 117 -1.16 18.98 -0.91
N LEU A 118 -0.76 19.10 -2.17
CA LEU A 118 -0.58 17.95 -3.06
C LEU A 118 0.72 17.21 -2.74
N CYS A 119 0.64 15.88 -2.69
CA CYS A 119 1.78 15.02 -2.41
C CYS A 119 1.85 13.91 -3.46
N GLU A 120 2.95 13.80 -4.18
CA GLU A 120 3.20 12.69 -5.09
C GLU A 120 3.24 11.36 -4.34
N GLY A 121 2.61 10.32 -4.88
CA GLY A 121 2.37 9.08 -4.16
C GLY A 121 1.38 9.26 -3.02
N ASP A 122 1.70 8.68 -1.88
CA ASP A 122 0.92 8.75 -0.64
C ASP A 122 1.52 9.78 0.33
N PRO A 123 0.72 10.64 1.00
CA PRO A 123 1.21 11.72 1.86
C PRO A 123 2.04 11.23 3.05
N PHE A 124 1.76 10.04 3.57
CA PHE A 124 2.41 9.46 4.73
C PHE A 124 3.36 8.31 4.41
N PHE A 125 3.70 8.15 3.12
CA PHE A 125 4.68 7.18 2.69
C PHE A 125 5.87 7.88 2.00
N TYR A 126 6.92 8.19 2.75
CA TYR A 126 8.09 8.98 2.32
C TYR A 126 7.75 10.34 1.69
N GLY A 127 6.52 10.83 1.88
CA GLY A 127 6.03 12.09 1.34
C GLY A 127 6.50 13.30 2.15
N SER A 128 6.77 14.43 1.48
CA SER A 128 7.14 15.69 2.16
C SER A 128 6.00 16.33 2.95
N TYR A 129 4.76 15.91 2.72
CA TYR A 129 3.59 16.40 3.48
C TYR A 129 3.72 16.15 4.99
N MET A 130 4.40 15.09 5.42
CA MET A 130 4.57 14.76 6.84
C MET A 130 5.11 15.94 7.65
N TYR A 131 6.05 16.72 7.11
CA TYR A 131 6.63 17.87 7.79
C TYR A 131 5.66 19.05 7.93
N PHE A 132 4.78 19.25 6.95
CA PHE A 132 3.67 20.22 7.06
C PHE A 132 2.63 19.73 8.06
N HIS A 133 2.36 18.43 8.08
CA HIS A 133 1.42 17.83 9.03
C HIS A 133 1.87 18.06 10.48
N GLU A 134 3.13 17.82 10.80
CA GLU A 134 3.70 18.02 12.13
C GLU A 134 3.53 19.47 12.63
N ARG A 135 3.60 20.45 11.74
CA ARG A 135 3.52 21.89 12.06
C ARG A 135 2.11 22.44 12.09
N LEU A 136 1.26 21.96 11.20
CA LEU A 136 -0.07 22.54 10.97
C LEU A 136 -1.21 21.75 11.62
N ALA A 137 -1.13 20.42 11.72
CA ALA A 137 -2.19 19.61 12.32
C ALA A 137 -2.50 19.92 13.80
N PRO A 138 -1.55 20.38 14.65
CA PRO A 138 -1.86 20.84 15.99
C PRO A 138 -2.68 22.13 16.03
N ARG A 139 -2.69 22.92 14.93
CA ARG A 139 -3.28 24.27 14.87
C ARG A 139 -4.61 24.31 14.09
N TYR A 140 -4.82 23.35 13.17
CA TYR A 140 -5.93 23.34 12.20
C TYR A 140 -6.57 21.96 12.08
N GLU A 141 -7.88 21.95 11.79
CA GLU A 141 -8.58 20.72 11.40
C GLU A 141 -7.92 20.14 10.14
N THR A 142 -7.43 18.92 10.25
CA THR A 142 -6.62 18.30 9.20
C THR A 142 -7.21 16.97 8.76
N THR A 143 -7.28 16.79 7.44
CA THR A 143 -7.67 15.51 6.82
C THR A 143 -6.57 15.05 5.88
N VAL A 144 -6.09 13.82 6.06
CA VAL A 144 -5.14 13.19 5.13
C VAL A 144 -5.86 12.21 4.21
N ILE A 145 -5.59 12.34 2.93
CA ILE A 145 -6.20 11.52 1.88
C ILE A 145 -5.12 10.66 1.26
N PRO A 146 -5.09 9.37 1.60
CA PRO A 146 -4.09 8.44 1.08
C PRO A 146 -4.28 8.16 -0.41
N ALA A 147 -3.21 7.71 -1.07
CA ALA A 147 -3.21 7.42 -2.50
C ALA A 147 -2.51 6.10 -2.84
N VAL A 148 -2.53 5.73 -4.12
CA VAL A 148 -1.73 4.63 -4.66
C VAL A 148 -0.24 4.96 -4.49
N THR A 149 0.51 4.04 -3.88
CA THR A 149 1.97 4.21 -3.72
C THR A 149 2.71 3.95 -5.02
N ALA A 150 3.90 4.53 -5.14
CA ALA A 150 4.76 4.31 -6.31
C ALA A 150 5.10 2.82 -6.51
N PHE A 151 5.31 2.05 -5.44
CA PHE A 151 5.63 0.63 -5.54
C PHE A 151 4.43 -0.23 -5.97
N SER A 152 3.19 0.12 -5.58
CA SER A 152 1.99 -0.58 -6.05
C SER A 152 1.79 -0.36 -7.56
N ALA A 153 1.94 0.89 -8.03
CA ALA A 153 1.86 1.17 -9.46
C ALA A 153 3.01 0.53 -10.25
N ALA A 154 4.23 0.57 -9.72
CA ALA A 154 5.39 -0.07 -10.35
C ALA A 154 5.22 -1.59 -10.48
N ALA A 155 4.68 -2.25 -9.47
CA ALA A 155 4.39 -3.68 -9.51
C ALA A 155 3.31 -4.01 -10.55
N ALA A 156 2.27 -3.18 -10.62
CA ALA A 156 1.21 -3.31 -11.62
C ALA A 156 1.75 -3.12 -13.04
N ALA A 157 2.54 -2.06 -13.27
CA ALA A 157 3.17 -1.77 -14.56
C ALA A 157 4.16 -2.86 -15.00
N ALA A 158 4.94 -3.41 -14.04
CA ALA A 158 5.85 -4.53 -14.30
C ALA A 158 5.13 -5.89 -14.48
N GLY A 159 3.80 -5.94 -14.28
CA GLY A 159 3.03 -7.18 -14.30
C GLY A 159 3.49 -8.20 -13.25
N THR A 160 4.12 -7.72 -12.18
CA THR A 160 4.79 -8.57 -11.19
C THR A 160 4.19 -8.37 -9.80
N PRO A 161 3.53 -9.40 -9.22
CA PRO A 161 3.07 -9.32 -7.84
C PRO A 161 4.23 -9.10 -6.89
N LEU A 162 4.13 -8.08 -6.02
CA LEU A 162 5.16 -7.80 -5.03
C LEU A 162 5.26 -8.91 -4.01
N VAL A 163 4.15 -9.27 -3.41
CA VAL A 163 4.07 -10.22 -2.30
C VAL A 163 2.93 -11.18 -2.53
N LYS A 164 3.17 -12.43 -2.22
CA LYS A 164 2.19 -13.50 -2.28
C LYS A 164 1.87 -13.96 -0.86
N ARG A 165 0.60 -14.18 -0.60
CA ARG A 165 0.07 -14.85 0.60
C ARG A 165 0.75 -14.42 1.91
N ASP A 166 1.89 -15.03 2.24
CA ASP A 166 2.55 -14.95 3.54
C ASP A 166 3.97 -14.37 3.46
N ASP A 167 4.33 -13.76 2.33
CA ASP A 167 5.63 -13.13 2.17
C ASP A 167 5.81 -11.93 3.10
N VAL A 168 7.03 -11.67 3.51
CA VAL A 168 7.40 -10.42 4.17
C VAL A 168 7.83 -9.42 3.12
N PHE A 169 7.16 -8.28 3.09
CA PHE A 169 7.51 -7.15 2.25
C PHE A 169 8.23 -6.09 3.07
N MET A 170 9.38 -5.65 2.57
CA MET A 170 10.12 -4.53 3.13
C MET A 170 10.20 -3.36 2.16
N ALA A 171 9.87 -2.16 2.63
CA ALA A 171 10.16 -0.92 1.93
C ALA A 171 11.38 -0.28 2.59
N VAL A 172 12.47 -0.17 1.84
CA VAL A 172 13.76 0.32 2.36
C VAL A 172 14.26 1.50 1.53
N PRO A 173 14.85 2.53 2.16
CA PRO A 173 15.44 3.65 1.44
C PRO A 173 16.83 3.30 0.96
N GLY A 174 17.14 3.58 -0.29
CA GLY A 174 18.47 3.40 -0.88
C GLY A 174 19.56 4.30 -0.25
N THR A 175 19.20 5.11 0.74
CA THR A 175 20.13 5.95 1.51
C THR A 175 20.84 5.19 2.63
N LEU A 176 20.34 4.03 3.05
CA LEU A 176 20.96 3.19 4.08
C LEU A 176 22.41 2.82 3.73
N PRO A 177 23.26 2.52 4.72
CA PRO A 177 24.59 1.91 4.49
C PRO A 177 24.46 0.62 3.66
N PRO A 178 25.44 0.32 2.76
CA PRO A 178 25.37 -0.86 1.89
C PRO A 178 25.12 -2.17 2.62
N GLU A 179 25.81 -2.40 3.72
CA GLU A 179 25.69 -3.62 4.53
C GLU A 179 24.28 -3.80 5.13
N GLN A 180 23.68 -2.71 5.63
CA GLN A 180 22.30 -2.74 6.14
C GLN A 180 21.31 -3.00 5.02
N LEU A 181 21.52 -2.37 3.86
CA LEU A 181 20.66 -2.56 2.69
C LEU A 181 20.72 -4.00 2.20
N ALA A 182 21.91 -4.59 2.09
CA ALA A 182 22.09 -5.99 1.71
C ALA A 182 21.39 -6.92 2.71
N HIS A 183 21.58 -6.69 4.01
CA HIS A 183 20.93 -7.47 5.07
C HIS A 183 19.39 -7.43 4.98
N HIS A 184 18.80 -6.25 4.76
CA HIS A 184 17.35 -6.13 4.61
C HIS A 184 16.83 -6.83 3.34
N LEU A 185 17.57 -6.75 2.24
CA LEU A 185 17.20 -7.39 0.98
C LEU A 185 17.29 -8.93 1.08
N GLU A 186 18.27 -9.46 1.81
CA GLU A 186 18.43 -10.89 2.09
C GLU A 186 17.29 -11.41 2.99
N ALA A 187 16.91 -10.65 4.01
CA ALA A 187 15.91 -11.05 5.00
C ALA A 187 14.47 -11.00 4.46
N ALA A 188 14.19 -10.22 3.41
CA ALA A 188 12.87 -10.05 2.85
C ALA A 188 12.55 -11.08 1.76
N ASP A 189 11.31 -11.57 1.71
CA ASP A 189 10.82 -12.34 0.56
C ASP A 189 10.64 -11.43 -0.66
N ALA A 190 10.15 -10.22 -0.42
CA ALA A 190 10.01 -9.17 -1.41
C ALA A 190 10.38 -7.82 -0.81
N ALA A 191 10.92 -6.94 -1.63
CA ALA A 191 11.31 -5.60 -1.18
C ALA A 191 11.06 -4.54 -2.25
N VAL A 192 10.98 -3.29 -1.82
CA VAL A 192 11.14 -2.12 -2.67
C VAL A 192 12.26 -1.24 -2.13
N VAL A 193 13.19 -0.87 -3.00
CA VAL A 193 14.20 0.12 -2.66
C VAL A 193 13.82 1.44 -3.30
N MET A 194 13.62 2.46 -2.47
CA MET A 194 13.24 3.81 -2.87
C MET A 194 14.38 4.81 -2.66
N LYS A 195 14.17 6.07 -3.06
CA LYS A 195 15.16 7.16 -2.94
C LYS A 195 16.47 6.83 -3.65
N LEU A 196 16.38 6.41 -4.91
CA LEU A 196 17.52 6.10 -5.76
C LEU A 196 18.31 7.37 -6.16
N GLY A 197 18.55 7.64 -7.41
CA GLY A 197 19.37 8.75 -7.87
C GLY A 197 20.85 8.48 -7.59
N ARG A 198 21.49 9.33 -6.78
CA ARG A 198 22.93 9.18 -6.45
C ARG A 198 23.28 7.92 -5.68
N THR A 199 22.30 7.30 -5.01
CA THR A 199 22.52 6.08 -4.21
C THR A 199 22.45 4.81 -5.05
N PHE A 200 22.04 4.90 -6.31
CA PHE A 200 21.78 3.74 -7.17
C PHE A 200 22.96 2.77 -7.32
N PRO A 201 24.23 3.21 -7.48
CA PRO A 201 25.34 2.27 -7.58
C PRO A 201 25.48 1.36 -6.37
N LYS A 202 25.34 1.90 -5.14
CA LYS A 202 25.40 1.09 -3.92
C LYS A 202 24.17 0.18 -3.73
N VAL A 203 23.00 0.60 -4.24
CA VAL A 203 21.79 -0.25 -4.22
C VAL A 203 21.97 -1.47 -5.13
N ARG A 204 22.60 -1.28 -6.30
CA ARG A 204 22.92 -2.39 -7.22
C ARG A 204 23.93 -3.35 -6.62
N GLU A 205 24.96 -2.83 -5.95
CA GLU A 205 25.96 -3.63 -5.22
C GLU A 205 25.30 -4.44 -4.09
N ALA A 206 24.51 -3.81 -3.23
CA ALA A 206 23.80 -4.48 -2.14
C ALA A 206 22.80 -5.54 -2.64
N ALA A 207 22.13 -5.31 -3.77
CA ALA A 207 21.26 -6.31 -4.39
C ALA A 207 22.05 -7.53 -4.91
N GLY A 208 23.28 -7.32 -5.38
CA GLY A 208 24.22 -8.39 -5.76
C GLY A 208 24.67 -9.20 -4.54
N GLU A 209 25.10 -8.54 -3.46
CA GLU A 209 25.51 -9.17 -2.21
C GLU A 209 24.39 -9.99 -1.57
N ALA A 210 23.16 -9.47 -1.60
CA ALA A 210 21.97 -10.15 -1.10
C ALA A 210 21.48 -11.29 -2.02
N GLY A 211 22.09 -11.51 -3.20
CA GLY A 211 21.69 -12.55 -4.15
C GLY A 211 20.31 -12.33 -4.79
N VAL A 212 19.83 -11.07 -4.84
CA VAL A 212 18.50 -10.74 -5.37
C VAL A 212 18.54 -9.99 -6.71
N ALA A 213 19.73 -9.67 -7.21
CA ALA A 213 19.92 -8.82 -8.40
C ALA A 213 19.24 -9.40 -9.67
N ASP A 214 19.29 -10.71 -9.87
CA ASP A 214 18.76 -11.38 -11.08
C ASP A 214 17.22 -11.30 -11.19
N ARG A 215 16.53 -11.17 -10.03
CA ARG A 215 15.07 -11.03 -9.98
C ARG A 215 14.60 -9.59 -9.79
N ALA A 216 15.53 -8.67 -9.58
CA ALA A 216 15.21 -7.28 -9.30
C ALA A 216 14.82 -6.52 -10.58
N VAL A 217 13.76 -5.74 -10.48
CA VAL A 217 13.19 -4.95 -11.57
C VAL A 217 13.38 -3.46 -11.26
N TYR A 218 14.03 -2.75 -12.16
CA TYR A 218 14.13 -1.30 -12.12
C TYR A 218 12.88 -0.67 -12.74
N VAL A 219 12.27 0.29 -12.04
CA VAL A 219 11.12 1.05 -12.54
C VAL A 219 11.39 2.55 -12.36
N GLU A 220 11.24 3.29 -13.43
CA GLU A 220 11.38 4.74 -13.48
C GLU A 220 10.03 5.36 -13.79
N ARG A 221 9.61 6.39 -13.02
CA ARG A 221 8.38 7.16 -13.21
C ARG A 221 7.13 6.29 -13.40
N ALA A 222 6.94 5.33 -12.51
CA ALA A 222 5.82 4.39 -12.55
C ALA A 222 4.50 5.09 -12.86
N SER A 223 3.74 4.55 -13.80
CA SER A 223 2.46 5.05 -14.32
C SER A 223 2.49 6.42 -15.01
N ALA A 224 3.64 7.06 -15.18
CA ALA A 224 3.74 8.30 -15.94
C ALA A 224 3.98 8.00 -17.45
N PRO A 225 3.72 8.97 -18.36
CA PRO A 225 3.97 8.77 -19.79
C PRO A 225 5.43 8.43 -20.13
N GLU A 226 6.38 8.82 -19.28
CA GLU A 226 7.80 8.54 -19.43
C GLU A 226 8.26 7.31 -18.64
N GLU A 227 7.35 6.41 -18.31
CA GLU A 227 7.64 5.16 -17.59
C GLU A 227 8.68 4.31 -18.32
N ARG A 228 9.61 3.77 -17.56
CA ARG A 228 10.58 2.78 -18.06
C ARG A 228 10.71 1.64 -17.07
N ILE A 229 10.60 0.43 -17.56
CA ILE A 229 10.75 -0.83 -16.80
C ILE A 229 11.86 -1.65 -17.45
N ALA A 230 12.77 -2.17 -16.63
CA ALA A 230 13.88 -3.00 -17.10
C ALA A 230 14.36 -3.95 -15.97
N PRO A 231 15.02 -5.07 -16.30
CA PRO A 231 15.84 -5.79 -15.33
C PRO A 231 16.84 -4.84 -14.65
N LEU A 232 17.17 -5.09 -13.38
CA LEU A 232 18.12 -4.23 -12.64
C LEU A 232 19.47 -4.14 -13.36
N ALA A 233 19.91 -5.22 -14.00
CA ALA A 233 21.16 -5.29 -14.76
C ALA A 233 21.19 -4.30 -15.96
N ASP A 234 20.03 -4.02 -16.56
CA ASP A 234 19.87 -3.15 -17.73
C ASP A 234 19.54 -1.70 -17.36
N ALA A 235 19.43 -1.40 -16.09
CA ALA A 235 19.33 -0.03 -15.60
C ALA A 235 20.68 0.67 -15.80
N GLY A 236 20.70 1.86 -16.41
CA GLY A 236 21.92 2.63 -16.63
C GLY A 236 22.64 2.99 -15.32
N ASP A 237 23.87 3.52 -15.40
CA ASP A 237 24.65 3.88 -14.21
C ASP A 237 24.09 5.12 -13.47
N ARG A 238 23.30 5.93 -14.16
CA ARG A 238 22.63 7.11 -13.60
C ARG A 238 21.13 6.99 -13.80
N VAL A 239 20.41 7.09 -12.69
CA VAL A 239 18.95 6.99 -12.67
C VAL A 239 18.36 8.26 -12.05
N PRO A 240 17.16 8.71 -12.49
CA PRO A 240 16.49 9.84 -11.87
C PRO A 240 16.05 9.52 -10.45
N TYR A 241 15.77 10.58 -9.67
CA TYR A 241 15.24 10.44 -8.31
C TYR A 241 13.91 9.69 -8.26
N MET A 242 13.06 9.89 -9.28
CA MET A 242 11.75 9.24 -9.42
C MET A 242 11.90 7.82 -9.98
N SER A 243 12.64 6.99 -9.29
CA SER A 243 12.89 5.59 -9.62
C SER A 243 12.88 4.74 -8.37
N LEU A 244 12.60 3.47 -8.55
CA LEU A 244 12.66 2.46 -7.51
C LEU A 244 13.16 1.12 -8.07
N VAL A 245 13.59 0.25 -7.18
CA VAL A 245 13.90 -1.15 -7.50
C VAL A 245 12.89 -2.03 -6.79
N LEU A 246 12.17 -2.84 -7.55
CA LEU A 246 11.33 -3.91 -7.02
C LEU A 246 12.16 -5.18 -6.90
N VAL A 247 12.08 -5.85 -5.78
CA VAL A 247 12.57 -7.21 -5.59
C VAL A 247 11.34 -8.08 -5.31
N PRO A 248 10.72 -8.66 -6.35
CA PRO A 248 9.51 -9.46 -6.20
C PRO A 248 9.82 -10.78 -5.49
N THR A 249 8.78 -11.42 -4.95
CA THR A 249 8.91 -12.73 -4.31
C THR A 249 9.40 -13.81 -5.29
N THR A 250 10.20 -14.75 -4.77
CA THR A 250 10.65 -15.95 -5.53
C THR A 250 9.72 -17.14 -5.34
N GLN A 251 8.68 -17.06 -4.54
CA GLN A 251 7.81 -18.20 -4.25
C GLN A 251 6.96 -18.56 -5.48
N VAL A 252 7.49 -19.48 -6.29
CA VAL A 252 6.75 -20.17 -7.35
C VAL A 252 6.06 -21.37 -6.70
N HIS A 253 4.76 -21.27 -6.47
CA HIS A 253 4.00 -22.43 -6.02
C HIS A 253 3.53 -23.24 -7.22
N ARG A 254 4.23 -24.32 -7.53
CA ARG A 254 3.71 -25.34 -8.47
C ARG A 254 2.54 -26.05 -7.81
N ALA A 255 1.50 -26.35 -8.56
CA ALA A 255 0.32 -27.08 -8.07
C ALA A 255 0.66 -28.40 -7.35
N GLY A 256 1.80 -29.04 -7.70
CA GLY A 256 2.32 -30.22 -7.02
C GLY A 256 2.88 -29.98 -5.61
N ASP A 257 3.36 -28.77 -5.31
CA ASP A 257 3.95 -28.46 -4.00
C ASP A 257 2.87 -28.24 -2.93
N VAL A 258 1.68 -27.81 -3.31
CA VAL A 258 0.52 -27.66 -2.42
C VAL A 258 0.01 -29.04 -2.01
N ALA A 259 -0.15 -29.95 -2.96
CA ALA A 259 -0.57 -31.33 -2.69
C ALA A 259 0.45 -32.13 -1.84
N ALA A 260 1.76 -31.91 -2.07
CA ALA A 260 2.82 -32.54 -1.27
C ALA A 260 2.88 -31.98 0.17
N ARG A 261 2.59 -30.67 0.36
CA ARG A 261 2.55 -30.03 1.70
C ARG A 261 1.28 -30.36 2.47
N GLU A 262 0.13 -30.44 1.81
CA GLU A 262 -1.12 -30.91 2.42
C GLU A 262 -1.02 -32.39 2.83
N ALA A 263 -0.41 -33.23 2.01
CA ALA A 263 -0.12 -34.62 2.35
C ALA A 263 0.88 -34.74 3.53
N GLY A 264 1.88 -33.87 3.61
CA GLY A 264 2.85 -33.80 4.72
C GLY A 264 2.24 -33.29 6.02
N ALA A 265 1.33 -32.32 5.96
CA ALA A 265 0.63 -31.79 7.13
C ALA A 265 -0.39 -32.80 7.68
N VAL A 266 -1.07 -33.54 6.82
CA VAL A 266 -1.98 -34.65 7.21
C VAL A 266 -1.19 -35.84 7.78
N ALA A 267 0.02 -36.12 7.25
CA ALA A 267 0.89 -37.17 7.78
C ALA A 267 1.49 -36.83 9.17
N ALA A 268 1.73 -35.53 9.45
CA ALA A 268 2.21 -35.07 10.75
C ALA A 268 1.10 -35.03 11.83
N ALA A 269 -0.18 -34.90 11.42
CA ALA A 269 -1.34 -34.92 12.33
C ALA A 269 -1.96 -36.30 12.52
N GLY A 270 -1.57 -37.30 11.73
CA GLY A 270 -2.18 -38.65 11.67
C GLY A 270 -1.21 -39.79 11.87
N GLY A 271 -0.46 -39.77 12.93
CA GLY A 271 0.30 -40.94 13.39
C GLY A 271 -0.50 -41.82 14.28
N VAL A 272 -1.53 -42.55 13.79
CA VAL A 272 -1.99 -43.88 14.30
C VAL A 272 -2.99 -44.49 13.31
N ALA A 273 -2.74 -45.82 12.98
CA ALA A 273 -3.59 -46.81 12.32
C ALA A 273 -3.78 -46.66 10.79
N ALA A 274 -3.08 -47.47 10.10
CA ALA A 274 -3.18 -48.88 9.68
C ALA A 274 -3.93 -49.08 8.34
N ARG A 275 -3.14 -49.47 7.36
CA ARG A 275 -3.26 -50.57 6.35
C ARG A 275 -4.65 -50.98 5.84
N GLU A 276 -4.63 -51.11 4.55
CA GLU A 276 -5.25 -52.08 3.65
C GLU A 276 -6.29 -51.53 2.66
N GLY A 277 -6.05 -51.82 1.38
CA GLY A 277 -7.05 -51.68 0.33
C GLY A 277 -6.48 -51.37 -1.08
N ARG A 278 -5.95 -52.42 -1.73
CA ARG A 278 -5.47 -52.42 -3.11
C ARG A 278 -6.63 -52.78 -4.06
N ALA A 279 -6.70 -52.12 -5.20
CA ALA A 279 -7.23 -52.48 -6.50
C ALA A 279 -7.87 -51.23 -7.18
N GLY A 280 -7.53 -50.74 -8.34
CA GLY A 280 -7.33 -51.36 -9.61
C GLY A 280 -8.53 -51.08 -10.52
N ALA A 281 -8.36 -50.22 -11.59
CA ALA A 281 -9.07 -50.24 -12.88
C ALA A 281 -8.65 -49.02 -13.72
N THR A 282 -7.81 -49.19 -14.68
CA THR A 282 -7.96 -49.35 -16.14
C THR A 282 -8.77 -48.24 -16.85
N ALA A 283 -8.01 -47.52 -17.65
CA ALA A 283 -8.18 -46.92 -18.97
C ALA A 283 -9.55 -47.00 -19.65
N GLY A 284 -9.93 -45.86 -20.22
CA GLY A 284 -10.93 -45.78 -21.24
C GLY A 284 -10.83 -44.45 -21.98
N GLY A 285 -10.12 -44.43 -23.10
CA GLY A 285 -10.03 -43.29 -23.96
C GLY A 285 -11.30 -43.11 -24.81
N ALA A 286 -11.61 -41.89 -25.14
CA ALA A 286 -12.36 -41.53 -26.34
C ALA A 286 -11.86 -40.18 -26.86
N ALA A 287 -11.18 -40.27 -27.99
CA ALA A 287 -10.91 -39.14 -28.85
C ALA A 287 -12.20 -38.73 -29.55
N ALA A 288 -12.53 -37.47 -29.57
CA ALA A 288 -13.43 -36.89 -30.55
C ALA A 288 -12.95 -35.49 -30.94
N GLY A 289 -12.42 -35.37 -32.09
CA GLY A 289 -12.83 -34.64 -33.24
C GLY A 289 -12.71 -33.12 -33.07
N GLY A 290 -11.62 -32.57 -33.71
CA GLY A 290 -11.42 -31.16 -33.85
C GLY A 290 -12.50 -30.48 -34.70
N ALA A 291 -12.87 -29.29 -34.28
CA ALA A 291 -13.34 -28.25 -35.16
C ALA A 291 -12.50 -27.01 -34.86
N ALA A 292 -11.64 -26.65 -35.80
CA ALA A 292 -10.98 -25.38 -35.81
C ALA A 292 -12.04 -24.29 -35.98
N ALA A 293 -12.44 -23.69 -34.86
CA ALA A 293 -13.23 -22.48 -34.86
C ALA A 293 -12.26 -21.31 -34.97
N GLY A 294 -12.55 -20.44 -35.94
CA GLY A 294 -11.79 -19.23 -36.24
C GLY A 294 -11.55 -18.41 -34.97
N GLY A 295 -10.32 -17.94 -34.82
CA GLY A 295 -9.84 -17.26 -33.64
C GLY A 295 -10.66 -16.01 -33.28
N ALA A 296 -11.59 -16.16 -32.35
CA ALA A 296 -12.07 -15.05 -31.57
C ALA A 296 -10.87 -14.52 -30.77
N ALA A 297 -10.63 -13.21 -30.80
CA ALA A 297 -9.60 -12.59 -30.00
C ALA A 297 -9.82 -12.99 -28.54
N ALA A 298 -8.77 -13.47 -27.86
CA ALA A 298 -8.82 -13.78 -26.45
C ALA A 298 -9.26 -12.53 -25.67
N GLY A 299 -10.05 -12.72 -24.63
CA GLY A 299 -10.50 -11.66 -23.75
C GLY A 299 -9.40 -11.23 -22.77
N SER A 300 -9.79 -10.48 -21.76
CA SER A 300 -8.87 -9.90 -20.80
C SER A 300 -9.31 -10.13 -19.35
N VAL A 301 -8.32 -10.18 -18.45
CA VAL A 301 -8.53 -10.19 -16.99
C VAL A 301 -7.91 -8.93 -16.40
N ALA A 302 -8.72 -8.09 -15.76
CA ALA A 302 -8.26 -7.01 -14.91
C ALA A 302 -8.37 -7.42 -13.46
N VAL A 303 -7.26 -7.48 -12.72
CA VAL A 303 -7.27 -7.75 -11.26
C VAL A 303 -7.38 -6.42 -10.54
N VAL A 304 -8.56 -6.10 -10.02
CA VAL A 304 -8.93 -4.75 -9.61
C VAL A 304 -8.90 -4.58 -8.10
N GLY A 305 -8.14 -3.59 -7.61
CA GLY A 305 -8.13 -3.15 -6.23
C GLY A 305 -9.35 -2.29 -5.89
N LEU A 306 -10.17 -2.76 -4.94
CA LEU A 306 -11.36 -2.05 -4.49
C LEU A 306 -11.08 -1.01 -3.39
N GLY A 307 -9.83 -0.89 -2.93
CA GLY A 307 -9.51 -0.12 -1.74
C GLY A 307 -10.09 -0.75 -0.45
N PRO A 308 -9.94 -0.09 0.71
CA PRO A 308 -10.30 -0.67 2.01
C PRO A 308 -11.81 -0.85 2.18
N ALA A 309 -12.63 0.07 1.64
CA ALA A 309 -14.08 -0.01 1.71
C ALA A 309 -14.74 0.89 0.65
N GLY A 310 -15.98 0.73 0.34
CA GLY A 310 -16.86 1.62 -0.41
C GLY A 310 -16.31 2.34 -1.67
N PRO A 311 -17.18 2.86 -2.53
CA PRO A 311 -16.80 3.34 -3.86
C PRO A 311 -15.95 4.62 -3.86
N ARG A 312 -15.88 5.35 -2.74
CA ARG A 312 -15.04 6.56 -2.62
C ARG A 312 -13.53 6.28 -2.62
N TRP A 313 -13.13 5.03 -2.43
CA TRP A 313 -11.76 4.58 -2.40
C TRP A 313 -11.29 3.94 -3.71
N LEU A 314 -12.21 3.81 -4.69
CA LEU A 314 -11.86 3.36 -6.03
C LEU A 314 -11.10 4.45 -6.78
N THR A 315 -10.06 4.03 -7.49
CA THR A 315 -9.41 4.89 -8.49
C THR A 315 -10.32 5.05 -9.72
N PRO A 316 -10.17 6.11 -10.53
CA PRO A 316 -10.87 6.23 -11.81
C PRO A 316 -10.63 5.02 -12.71
N GLU A 317 -9.41 4.52 -12.81
CA GLU A 317 -9.04 3.32 -13.57
C GLU A 317 -9.81 2.08 -13.06
N ALA A 318 -9.79 1.80 -11.76
CA ALA A 318 -10.54 0.68 -11.19
C ALA A 318 -12.04 0.78 -11.51
N ARG A 319 -12.59 1.98 -11.50
CA ARG A 319 -13.99 2.23 -11.86
C ARG A 319 -14.25 1.95 -13.35
N ALA A 320 -13.35 2.39 -14.24
CA ALA A 320 -13.47 2.16 -15.68
C ALA A 320 -13.40 0.66 -16.00
N GLU A 321 -12.46 -0.08 -15.39
CA GLU A 321 -12.36 -1.52 -15.56
C GLU A 321 -13.61 -2.27 -15.07
N LEU A 322 -14.11 -1.93 -13.88
CA LEU A 322 -15.34 -2.52 -13.36
C LEU A 322 -16.56 -2.20 -14.26
N ALA A 323 -16.60 -1.00 -14.87
CA ALA A 323 -17.65 -0.62 -15.80
C ALA A 323 -17.53 -1.33 -17.15
N ALA A 324 -16.33 -1.65 -17.61
CA ALA A 324 -16.09 -2.34 -18.87
C ALA A 324 -16.24 -3.87 -18.78
N ALA A 325 -16.10 -4.44 -17.57
CA ALA A 325 -16.14 -5.89 -17.37
C ALA A 325 -17.53 -6.49 -17.63
N GLU A 326 -17.58 -7.60 -18.35
CA GLU A 326 -18.75 -8.45 -18.55
C GLU A 326 -18.96 -9.43 -17.41
N HIS A 327 -17.84 -9.84 -16.79
CA HIS A 327 -17.80 -10.75 -15.66
C HIS A 327 -17.09 -10.12 -14.48
N VAL A 328 -17.68 -10.19 -13.30
CA VAL A 328 -17.05 -9.82 -12.02
C VAL A 328 -16.86 -11.06 -11.19
N VAL A 329 -15.62 -11.43 -10.93
CA VAL A 329 -15.21 -12.64 -10.21
C VAL A 329 -14.57 -12.24 -8.87
N GLY A 330 -14.94 -12.88 -7.76
CA GLY A 330 -14.33 -12.52 -6.47
C GLY A 330 -14.92 -13.25 -5.27
N TYR A 331 -14.32 -12.99 -4.11
CA TYR A 331 -14.95 -13.34 -2.84
C TYR A 331 -16.28 -12.60 -2.68
N ARG A 332 -17.33 -13.29 -2.24
CA ARG A 332 -18.71 -12.76 -2.16
C ARG A 332 -18.77 -11.35 -1.58
N THR A 333 -18.14 -11.13 -0.43
CA THR A 333 -18.09 -9.82 0.24
C THR A 333 -17.50 -8.70 -0.63
N TYR A 334 -16.58 -9.01 -1.54
CA TYR A 334 -15.96 -8.04 -2.44
C TYR A 334 -16.80 -7.83 -3.69
N VAL A 335 -17.37 -8.89 -4.25
CA VAL A 335 -18.32 -8.80 -5.38
C VAL A 335 -19.53 -7.94 -5.01
N ASP A 336 -20.05 -8.08 -3.78
CA ASP A 336 -21.19 -7.31 -3.28
C ASP A 336 -20.88 -5.81 -3.12
N ARG A 337 -19.61 -5.42 -3.03
CA ARG A 337 -19.16 -4.02 -2.98
C ARG A 337 -19.16 -3.33 -4.35
N VAL A 338 -19.13 -4.10 -5.43
CA VAL A 338 -19.13 -3.56 -6.80
C VAL A 338 -20.56 -3.15 -7.17
N PRO A 339 -20.80 -1.90 -7.63
CA PRO A 339 -22.12 -1.49 -8.11
C PRO A 339 -22.62 -2.40 -9.24
N GLY A 340 -23.88 -2.83 -9.15
CA GLY A 340 -24.49 -3.70 -10.16
C GLY A 340 -24.70 -2.97 -11.49
N ARG A 341 -24.45 -3.66 -12.61
CA ARG A 341 -24.72 -3.17 -13.97
C ARG A 341 -25.55 -4.18 -14.75
N VAL A 342 -26.50 -3.70 -15.55
CA VAL A 342 -27.32 -4.55 -16.43
C VAL A 342 -26.41 -5.28 -17.43
N GLY A 343 -26.59 -6.60 -17.55
CA GLY A 343 -25.81 -7.46 -18.44
C GLY A 343 -24.49 -7.97 -17.84
N GLN A 344 -24.04 -7.48 -16.67
CA GLN A 344 -22.85 -7.94 -15.99
C GLN A 344 -23.12 -9.22 -15.18
N ARG A 345 -22.33 -10.26 -15.42
CA ARG A 345 -22.41 -11.54 -14.69
C ARG A 345 -21.51 -11.52 -13.48
N ARG A 346 -22.00 -11.99 -12.33
CA ARG A 346 -21.30 -12.01 -11.06
C ARG A 346 -21.00 -13.41 -10.62
N HIS A 347 -19.71 -13.71 -10.38
CA HIS A 347 -19.19 -15.01 -9.98
C HIS A 347 -18.63 -14.89 -8.55
N ALA A 348 -19.52 -14.97 -7.57
CA ALA A 348 -19.16 -14.90 -6.16
C ALA A 348 -18.81 -16.29 -5.62
N SER A 349 -17.69 -16.41 -4.90
CA SER A 349 -17.23 -17.66 -4.28
C SER A 349 -16.79 -17.43 -2.83
N ASP A 350 -16.50 -18.51 -2.11
CA ASP A 350 -15.99 -18.47 -0.74
C ASP A 350 -14.52 -18.06 -0.68
N ASN A 351 -14.04 -17.69 0.52
CA ASN A 351 -12.69 -17.13 0.71
C ASN A 351 -11.55 -18.14 0.49
N ARG A 352 -11.80 -19.44 0.57
CA ARG A 352 -10.77 -20.50 0.56
C ARG A 352 -10.45 -21.10 -0.82
N VAL A 353 -11.00 -20.56 -1.89
CA VAL A 353 -10.91 -21.07 -3.27
C VAL A 353 -10.24 -20.07 -4.20
N GLU A 354 -9.12 -19.50 -3.79
CA GLU A 354 -8.44 -18.43 -4.55
C GLU A 354 -7.91 -18.93 -5.90
N ALA A 355 -7.29 -20.12 -5.93
CA ALA A 355 -6.78 -20.74 -7.15
C ALA A 355 -7.90 -21.08 -8.14
N ASP A 356 -9.01 -21.68 -7.66
CA ASP A 356 -10.16 -22.02 -8.50
C ASP A 356 -10.84 -20.77 -9.05
N ARG A 357 -10.93 -19.70 -8.23
CA ARG A 357 -11.45 -18.41 -8.64
C ARG A 357 -10.59 -17.77 -9.73
N ALA A 358 -9.27 -17.81 -9.58
CA ALA A 358 -8.32 -17.29 -10.56
C ALA A 358 -8.40 -18.06 -11.88
N ARG A 359 -8.43 -19.39 -11.81
CA ARG A 359 -8.59 -20.27 -12.98
C ARG A 359 -9.90 -20.00 -13.70
N HIS A 360 -11.01 -19.91 -12.99
CA HIS A 360 -12.32 -19.59 -13.55
C HIS A 360 -12.33 -18.25 -14.30
N ALA A 361 -11.67 -17.22 -13.75
CA ALA A 361 -11.54 -15.93 -14.40
C ALA A 361 -10.75 -16.02 -15.71
N LEU A 362 -9.65 -16.78 -15.74
CA LEU A 362 -8.84 -17.01 -16.92
C LEU A 362 -9.59 -17.84 -17.99
N GLU A 363 -10.39 -18.82 -17.59
CA GLU A 363 -11.26 -19.59 -18.50
C GLU A 363 -12.31 -18.72 -19.17
N LEU A 364 -12.95 -17.82 -18.43
CA LEU A 364 -13.89 -16.84 -18.98
C LEU A 364 -13.21 -15.90 -19.98
N ALA A 365 -12.00 -15.46 -19.70
CA ALA A 365 -11.22 -14.61 -20.60
C ALA A 365 -10.72 -15.38 -21.82
N ALA A 366 -10.26 -16.63 -21.67
CA ALA A 366 -9.88 -17.48 -22.78
C ALA A 366 -11.06 -17.73 -23.76
N ALA A 367 -12.29 -17.70 -23.25
CA ALA A 367 -13.53 -17.74 -24.06
C ALA A 367 -13.89 -16.38 -24.69
N GLY A 368 -13.05 -15.34 -24.58
CA GLY A 368 -13.26 -14.02 -25.19
C GLY A 368 -13.90 -12.98 -24.27
N GLY A 369 -14.19 -13.31 -23.00
CA GLY A 369 -14.86 -12.41 -22.06
C GLY A 369 -13.92 -11.34 -21.46
N ARG A 370 -14.48 -10.17 -21.10
CA ARG A 370 -13.79 -9.14 -20.30
C ARG A 370 -14.11 -9.38 -18.83
N VAL A 371 -13.09 -9.75 -18.05
CA VAL A 371 -13.25 -10.22 -16.68
C VAL A 371 -12.57 -9.26 -15.70
N ALA A 372 -13.29 -8.82 -14.66
CA ALA A 372 -12.70 -8.14 -13.51
C ALA A 372 -12.63 -9.11 -12.31
N VAL A 373 -11.42 -9.41 -11.85
CA VAL A 373 -11.19 -10.13 -10.59
C VAL A 373 -11.04 -9.10 -9.47
N VAL A 374 -11.97 -9.09 -8.52
CA VAL A 374 -12.01 -8.04 -7.50
C VAL A 374 -11.37 -8.46 -6.18
N SER A 375 -10.57 -7.56 -5.62
CA SER A 375 -9.83 -7.74 -4.37
C SER A 375 -10.00 -6.54 -3.44
N SER A 376 -10.04 -6.76 -2.13
CA SER A 376 -10.03 -5.64 -1.18
C SER A 376 -8.63 -5.05 -1.09
N GLY A 377 -8.53 -3.75 -0.83
CA GLY A 377 -7.24 -3.07 -0.75
C GLY A 377 -6.55 -2.97 -2.10
N ASP A 378 -5.27 -3.28 -2.12
CA ASP A 378 -4.43 -3.44 -3.31
C ASP A 378 -4.37 -4.92 -3.72
N PRO A 379 -4.54 -5.28 -4.99
CA PRO A 379 -4.57 -6.67 -5.43
C PRO A 379 -3.20 -7.35 -5.42
N GLY A 380 -2.11 -6.58 -5.38
CA GLY A 380 -0.73 -7.07 -5.31
C GLY A 380 -0.22 -7.31 -3.88
N ILE A 381 -1.00 -6.94 -2.84
CA ILE A 381 -0.58 -7.06 -1.43
C ILE A 381 -1.47 -8.07 -0.70
N PHE A 382 -0.98 -9.31 -0.52
CA PHE A 382 -1.70 -10.44 0.11
C PHE A 382 -3.10 -10.68 -0.47
N ALA A 383 -3.24 -10.58 -1.80
CA ALA A 383 -4.52 -10.56 -2.48
C ALA A 383 -4.50 -11.30 -3.83
N MET A 384 -5.50 -11.09 -4.69
CA MET A 384 -5.80 -11.97 -5.84
C MET A 384 -4.79 -11.92 -6.99
N ALA A 385 -3.95 -10.87 -7.13
CA ALA A 385 -3.04 -10.77 -8.26
C ALA A 385 -2.06 -11.96 -8.33
N ALA A 386 -1.53 -12.38 -7.18
CA ALA A 386 -0.63 -13.53 -7.12
C ALA A 386 -1.31 -14.83 -7.58
N ALA A 387 -2.54 -15.09 -7.12
CA ALA A 387 -3.28 -16.29 -7.49
C ALA A 387 -3.61 -16.31 -9.02
N VAL A 388 -3.92 -15.15 -9.60
CA VAL A 388 -4.17 -15.06 -11.06
C VAL A 388 -2.88 -15.34 -11.85
N MET A 389 -1.75 -14.76 -11.44
CA MET A 389 -0.47 -15.01 -12.12
C MET A 389 -0.01 -16.47 -11.99
N GLU A 390 -0.21 -17.08 -10.82
CA GLU A 390 0.09 -18.52 -10.63
C GLU A 390 -0.74 -19.42 -11.55
N GLN A 391 -2.03 -19.13 -11.71
CA GLN A 391 -2.89 -19.91 -12.59
C GLN A 391 -2.63 -19.61 -14.08
N LEU A 392 -2.23 -18.38 -14.42
CA LEU A 392 -1.82 -18.00 -15.78
C LEU A 392 -0.57 -18.80 -16.19
N GLU A 393 0.45 -18.85 -15.33
CA GLU A 393 1.68 -19.62 -15.56
C GLU A 393 1.41 -21.13 -15.67
N ALA A 394 0.63 -21.68 -14.73
CA ALA A 394 0.30 -23.11 -14.68
C ALA A 394 -0.55 -23.58 -15.87
N GLY A 395 -1.37 -22.69 -16.44
CA GLY A 395 -2.24 -22.99 -17.59
C GLY A 395 -1.53 -23.04 -18.93
N GLY A 396 -0.29 -22.54 -19.05
CA GLY A 396 0.55 -22.61 -20.25
C GLY A 396 -0.17 -22.11 -21.51
N GLU A 397 -0.22 -22.95 -22.55
CA GLU A 397 -0.82 -22.62 -23.87
C GLU A 397 -2.30 -22.22 -23.77
N GLN A 398 -3.07 -22.78 -22.83
CA GLN A 398 -4.50 -22.52 -22.69
C GLN A 398 -4.79 -21.02 -22.41
N PHE A 399 -3.90 -20.36 -21.64
CA PHE A 399 -4.10 -18.97 -21.21
C PHE A 399 -3.10 -17.99 -21.86
N ARG A 400 -2.21 -18.45 -22.74
CA ARG A 400 -1.15 -17.62 -23.36
C ARG A 400 -1.67 -16.36 -24.05
N ALA A 401 -2.86 -16.42 -24.63
CA ALA A 401 -3.45 -15.29 -25.36
C ALA A 401 -4.32 -14.36 -24.48
N VAL A 402 -4.49 -14.68 -23.19
CA VAL A 402 -5.28 -13.86 -22.27
C VAL A 402 -4.44 -12.67 -21.83
N ASP A 403 -4.95 -11.45 -22.09
CA ASP A 403 -4.37 -10.23 -21.56
C ASP A 403 -4.70 -10.09 -20.07
N VAL A 404 -3.68 -10.12 -19.20
CA VAL A 404 -3.85 -9.99 -17.75
C VAL A 404 -3.16 -8.74 -17.27
N ARG A 405 -3.91 -7.86 -16.60
CA ARG A 405 -3.38 -6.64 -15.99
C ARG A 405 -3.84 -6.48 -14.55
N VAL A 406 -3.02 -5.79 -13.77
CA VAL A 406 -3.30 -5.48 -12.38
C VAL A 406 -3.60 -4.01 -12.25
N VAL A 407 -4.77 -3.69 -11.68
CA VAL A 407 -5.20 -2.32 -11.42
C VAL A 407 -5.03 -2.04 -9.94
N PRO A 408 -4.06 -1.21 -9.55
CA PRO A 408 -3.71 -1.01 -8.16
C PRO A 408 -4.83 -0.34 -7.36
N GLY A 409 -4.83 -0.57 -6.07
CA GLY A 409 -5.80 0.04 -5.14
C GLY A 409 -5.13 0.55 -3.87
N LEU A 410 -5.89 1.29 -3.07
CA LEU A 410 -5.44 1.77 -1.78
C LEU A 410 -5.38 0.61 -0.78
N SER A 411 -4.21 0.33 -0.21
CA SER A 411 -4.04 -0.74 0.76
C SER A 411 -4.68 -0.42 2.12
N ALA A 412 -5.00 -1.46 2.89
CA ALA A 412 -5.56 -1.29 4.23
C ALA A 412 -4.59 -0.59 5.19
N MET A 413 -3.28 -0.84 5.07
CA MET A 413 -2.27 -0.21 5.91
C MET A 413 -2.18 1.30 5.69
N GLN A 414 -2.25 1.77 4.44
CA GLN A 414 -2.26 3.20 4.10
C GLN A 414 -3.52 3.88 4.64
N ALA A 415 -4.67 3.23 4.46
CA ALA A 415 -5.93 3.74 4.97
C ALA A 415 -5.95 3.82 6.50
N ALA A 416 -5.38 2.83 7.21
CA ALA A 416 -5.25 2.82 8.66
C ALA A 416 -4.28 3.90 9.15
N ALA A 417 -3.11 4.02 8.53
CA ALA A 417 -2.12 5.05 8.85
C ALA A 417 -2.71 6.45 8.73
N ALA A 418 -3.45 6.72 7.65
CA ALA A 418 -4.10 8.02 7.42
C ALA A 418 -5.17 8.39 8.45
N ARG A 419 -5.63 7.45 9.31
CA ARG A 419 -6.58 7.76 10.39
C ARG A 419 -5.93 8.37 11.62
N VAL A 420 -4.67 8.02 11.84
CA VAL A 420 -3.95 8.40 13.06
C VAL A 420 -2.76 9.32 12.81
N GLY A 421 -2.29 9.45 11.57
CA GLY A 421 -1.12 10.25 11.23
C GLY A 421 -0.17 9.52 10.29
N ALA A 422 1.11 9.44 10.64
CA ALA A 422 2.17 8.84 9.83
C ALA A 422 2.96 7.74 10.57
N PRO A 423 2.32 6.68 11.11
CA PRO A 423 3.04 5.60 11.81
C PRO A 423 4.01 4.84 10.90
N LEU A 424 3.81 4.89 9.57
CA LEU A 424 4.66 4.31 8.53
C LEU A 424 5.55 5.36 7.85
N GLY A 425 5.90 6.42 8.57
CA GLY A 425 6.64 7.58 8.04
C GLY A 425 8.15 7.33 7.85
N HIS A 426 8.68 6.25 8.39
CA HIS A 426 10.05 5.76 8.26
C HIS A 426 10.04 4.35 7.66
N ASP A 427 11.15 3.64 7.78
CA ASP A 427 11.28 2.27 7.29
C ASP A 427 10.25 1.36 7.97
N PHE A 428 9.57 0.56 7.19
CA PHE A 428 8.55 -0.32 7.70
C PHE A 428 8.50 -1.65 6.96
N CYS A 429 7.89 -2.61 7.61
CA CYS A 429 7.65 -3.95 7.09
C CYS A 429 6.15 -4.28 7.08
N VAL A 430 5.76 -5.17 6.20
CA VAL A 430 4.40 -5.71 6.12
C VAL A 430 4.46 -7.21 6.27
N LEU A 431 3.70 -7.76 7.23
CA LEU A 431 3.68 -9.18 7.53
C LEU A 431 2.25 -9.69 7.71
N SER A 432 1.96 -10.87 7.17
CA SER A 432 0.73 -11.62 7.47
C SER A 432 0.99 -12.70 8.52
N LEU A 433 0.16 -12.78 9.57
CA LEU A 433 0.23 -13.84 10.57
C LEU A 433 -0.51 -15.12 10.14
N SER A 434 -0.95 -15.21 8.88
CA SER A 434 -1.56 -16.45 8.37
C SER A 434 -0.50 -17.55 8.26
N ASP A 435 -0.78 -18.69 8.90
CA ASP A 435 0.07 -19.88 8.92
C ASP A 435 -0.49 -21.01 8.01
N VAL A 436 -1.48 -20.68 7.18
CA VAL A 436 -2.13 -21.66 6.28
C VAL A 436 -1.16 -22.18 5.22
N LEU A 437 -0.22 -21.34 4.79
CA LEU A 437 0.64 -21.60 3.64
C LEU A 437 2.13 -21.67 3.99
N LYS A 438 2.50 -21.28 5.21
CA LYS A 438 3.87 -21.38 5.72
C LYS A 438 3.85 -21.78 7.19
N PRO A 439 4.87 -22.54 7.67
CA PRO A 439 4.97 -22.90 9.08
C PRO A 439 5.07 -21.65 9.97
N TRP A 440 4.44 -21.70 11.14
CA TRP A 440 4.52 -20.64 12.14
C TRP A 440 5.95 -20.25 12.49
N SER A 441 6.87 -21.21 12.57
CA SER A 441 8.30 -20.97 12.82
C SER A 441 8.99 -20.03 11.81
N VAL A 442 8.47 -19.92 10.59
CA VAL A 442 8.95 -18.94 9.61
C VAL A 442 8.48 -17.55 10.00
N ILE A 443 7.23 -17.42 10.43
CA ILE A 443 6.65 -16.15 10.89
C ILE A 443 7.40 -15.65 12.13
N GLU A 444 7.69 -16.53 13.10
CA GLU A 444 8.44 -16.22 14.32
C GLU A 444 9.83 -15.64 14.00
N ARG A 445 10.59 -16.29 13.12
CA ARG A 445 11.93 -15.79 12.71
C ARG A 445 11.84 -14.40 12.05
N ARG A 446 10.79 -14.17 11.24
CA ARG A 446 10.55 -12.89 10.58
C ARG A 446 10.18 -11.81 11.58
N LEU A 447 9.31 -12.10 12.53
CA LEU A 447 8.95 -11.18 13.62
C LEU A 447 10.19 -10.79 14.46
N ASP A 448 11.04 -11.76 14.74
CA ASP A 448 12.29 -11.55 15.48
C ASP A 448 13.24 -10.62 14.71
N ALA A 449 13.46 -10.89 13.42
CA ALA A 449 14.29 -10.05 12.55
C ALA A 449 13.73 -8.62 12.40
N ILE A 450 12.41 -8.46 12.23
CA ILE A 450 11.74 -7.15 12.16
C ILE A 450 11.89 -6.38 13.48
N GLY A 451 11.75 -7.09 14.60
CA GLY A 451 11.95 -6.52 15.93
C GLY A 451 13.40 -6.03 16.11
N ALA A 452 14.38 -6.86 15.77
CA ALA A 452 15.81 -6.55 15.87
C ALA A 452 16.24 -5.39 14.95
N ALA A 453 15.62 -5.28 13.77
CA ALA A 453 15.86 -4.18 12.82
C ALA A 453 15.12 -2.88 13.16
N ASP A 454 14.35 -2.85 14.23
CA ASP A 454 13.54 -1.70 14.68
C ASP A 454 12.60 -1.10 13.61
N LEU A 455 12.08 -1.91 12.70
CA LEU A 455 11.17 -1.46 11.64
C LEU A 455 9.75 -1.27 12.18
N ALA A 456 9.05 -0.21 11.78
CA ALA A 456 7.61 -0.16 11.99
C ALA A 456 6.93 -1.31 11.23
N LEU A 457 5.85 -1.89 11.76
CA LEU A 457 5.26 -3.12 11.22
C LEU A 457 3.76 -2.99 10.99
N ALA A 458 3.32 -3.30 9.77
CA ALA A 458 1.91 -3.50 9.43
C ALA A 458 1.57 -5.00 9.47
N VAL A 459 0.67 -5.41 10.37
CA VAL A 459 0.28 -6.81 10.58
C VAL A 459 -1.08 -7.09 9.94
N TYR A 460 -1.08 -7.92 8.91
CA TYR A 460 -2.28 -8.44 8.25
C TYR A 460 -2.69 -9.80 8.84
N ASN A 461 -3.96 -10.12 8.70
CA ASN A 461 -4.54 -11.39 9.17
C ASN A 461 -4.15 -11.73 10.62
N PRO A 462 -4.28 -10.78 11.57
CA PRO A 462 -3.68 -10.91 12.89
C PRO A 462 -4.27 -12.07 13.70
N ARG A 463 -5.57 -12.36 13.57
CA ARG A 463 -6.24 -13.42 14.33
C ARG A 463 -7.40 -14.02 13.55
N SER A 464 -7.62 -15.34 13.69
CA SER A 464 -8.79 -16.05 13.16
C SER A 464 -9.30 -17.08 14.16
N ARG A 465 -10.43 -17.71 13.86
CA ARG A 465 -10.97 -18.79 14.72
C ARG A 465 -10.03 -20.00 14.82
N THR A 466 -9.27 -20.27 13.76
CA THR A 466 -8.29 -21.36 13.70
C THR A 466 -6.90 -20.96 14.22
N ARG A 467 -6.67 -19.69 14.49
CA ARG A 467 -5.42 -19.10 14.96
C ARG A 467 -5.69 -18.16 16.14
N PRO A 468 -6.03 -18.69 17.33
CA PRO A 468 -6.39 -17.87 18.48
C PRO A 468 -5.20 -17.32 19.26
N THR A 469 -4.00 -17.98 19.22
CA THR A 469 -2.84 -17.70 20.07
C THR A 469 -1.72 -16.95 19.35
N GLN A 470 -1.61 -17.05 18.04
CA GLN A 470 -0.48 -16.55 17.25
C GLN A 470 -0.25 -15.05 17.38
N LEU A 471 -1.30 -14.26 17.62
CA LEU A 471 -1.15 -12.83 17.86
C LEU A 471 -0.46 -12.52 19.20
N GLU A 472 -0.76 -13.31 20.24
CA GLU A 472 -0.08 -13.19 21.54
C GLU A 472 1.38 -13.65 21.45
N GLU A 473 1.65 -14.71 20.70
CA GLU A 473 3.00 -15.18 20.44
C GLU A 473 3.81 -14.11 19.66
N ALA A 474 3.21 -13.49 18.64
CA ALA A 474 3.81 -12.38 17.90
C ALA A 474 4.12 -11.18 18.82
N ARG A 475 3.19 -10.83 19.73
CA ARG A 475 3.40 -9.80 20.74
C ARG A 475 4.59 -10.13 21.66
N ALA A 476 4.66 -11.37 22.15
CA ALA A 476 5.75 -11.81 23.00
C ALA A 476 7.13 -11.73 22.29
N ILE A 477 7.19 -12.06 21.00
CA ILE A 477 8.40 -11.94 20.20
C ILE A 477 8.81 -10.46 20.08
N LEU A 478 7.88 -9.58 19.71
CA LEU A 478 8.17 -8.15 19.54
C LEU A 478 8.59 -7.48 20.86
N LEU A 479 8.03 -7.88 22.01
CA LEU A 479 8.42 -7.39 23.33
C LEU A 479 9.85 -7.76 23.75
N ARG A 480 10.52 -8.69 23.06
CA ARG A 480 11.96 -8.95 23.28
C ARG A 480 12.85 -7.83 22.74
N HIS A 481 12.34 -7.07 21.77
CA HIS A 481 13.07 -6.05 21.02
C HIS A 481 12.56 -4.64 21.26
N ARG A 482 11.36 -4.49 21.81
CA ARG A 482 10.65 -3.20 21.93
C ARG A 482 10.13 -2.97 23.32
N ALA A 483 10.08 -1.70 23.71
CA ALA A 483 9.48 -1.29 24.97
C ALA A 483 7.98 -1.64 25.03
N PRO A 484 7.46 -2.00 26.21
CA PRO A 484 6.03 -2.26 26.43
C PRO A 484 5.12 -1.10 25.97
N GLU A 485 5.62 0.13 26.04
CA GLU A 485 4.94 1.38 25.70
C GLU A 485 4.95 1.67 24.18
N THR A 486 5.65 0.86 23.37
CA THR A 486 5.67 1.04 21.91
C THR A 486 4.26 1.20 21.38
N PRO A 487 3.95 2.27 20.61
CA PRO A 487 2.62 2.53 20.12
C PRO A 487 2.11 1.44 19.17
N VAL A 488 0.84 1.07 19.36
CA VAL A 488 0.12 0.15 18.48
C VAL A 488 -1.20 0.79 18.06
N VAL A 489 -1.44 0.83 16.75
CA VAL A 489 -2.73 1.22 16.19
C VAL A 489 -3.52 -0.04 15.87
N VAL A 490 -4.69 -0.18 16.47
CA VAL A 490 -5.65 -1.24 16.19
C VAL A 490 -6.73 -0.66 15.28
N ALA A 491 -6.69 -1.03 13.99
CA ALA A 491 -7.56 -0.45 12.97
C ALA A 491 -8.50 -1.52 12.40
N ARG A 492 -9.77 -1.48 12.83
CA ARG A 492 -10.80 -2.44 12.42
C ARG A 492 -11.71 -1.84 11.36
N ALA A 493 -11.92 -2.57 10.27
CA ALA A 493 -12.88 -2.25 9.21
C ALA A 493 -12.74 -0.84 8.63
N VAL A 494 -11.51 -0.36 8.42
CA VAL A 494 -11.19 1.00 7.97
C VAL A 494 -11.95 1.35 6.69
N GLY A 495 -12.58 2.52 6.69
CA GLY A 495 -13.38 3.03 5.59
C GLY A 495 -14.84 2.52 5.55
N ALA A 496 -15.20 1.49 6.33
CA ALA A 496 -16.57 0.99 6.44
C ALA A 496 -17.37 1.74 7.52
N PRO A 497 -18.72 1.66 7.52
CA PRO A 497 -19.54 2.28 8.58
C PRO A 497 -19.23 1.77 10.00
N SER A 498 -18.67 0.56 10.11
CA SER A 498 -18.24 -0.07 11.37
C SER A 498 -16.75 0.15 11.66
N GLU A 499 -16.15 1.19 11.08
CA GLU A 499 -14.76 1.58 11.34
C GLU A 499 -14.55 1.86 12.83
N HIS A 500 -13.49 1.27 13.38
CA HIS A 500 -13.03 1.55 14.73
C HIS A 500 -11.52 1.57 14.74
N VAL A 501 -10.92 2.67 15.19
CA VAL A 501 -9.47 2.85 15.24
C VAL A 501 -9.10 3.31 16.64
N THR A 502 -8.22 2.56 17.29
CA THR A 502 -7.69 2.86 18.62
C THR A 502 -6.18 2.94 18.58
N VAL A 503 -5.61 3.86 19.35
CA VAL A 503 -4.18 3.93 19.64
C VAL A 503 -3.96 3.41 21.06
N THR A 504 -3.05 2.46 21.20
CA THR A 504 -2.71 1.80 22.47
C THR A 504 -1.21 1.47 22.48
N THR A 505 -0.76 0.59 23.37
CA THR A 505 0.63 0.15 23.44
C THR A 505 0.80 -1.34 23.15
N LEU A 506 2.03 -1.76 22.88
CA LEU A 506 2.35 -3.16 22.60
C LEU A 506 1.98 -4.07 23.77
N ALA A 507 2.11 -3.60 25.01
CA ALA A 507 1.74 -4.35 26.19
C ALA A 507 0.22 -4.39 26.46
N GLN A 508 -0.54 -3.37 26.00
CA GLN A 508 -1.91 -3.15 26.45
C GLN A 508 -3.00 -3.48 25.42
N PHE A 509 -2.65 -3.65 24.12
CA PHE A 509 -3.69 -3.96 23.15
C PHE A 509 -4.37 -5.30 23.49
N ASP A 510 -5.70 -5.32 23.36
CA ASP A 510 -6.51 -6.52 23.59
C ASP A 510 -6.50 -7.41 22.32
N ALA A 511 -5.75 -8.49 22.37
CA ALA A 511 -5.66 -9.45 21.28
C ALA A 511 -6.97 -10.24 21.06
N GLU A 512 -7.84 -10.33 22.08
CA GLU A 512 -9.12 -11.02 21.94
C GLU A 512 -10.15 -10.20 21.18
N ALA A 513 -10.07 -8.87 21.26
CA ALA A 513 -10.89 -7.94 20.48
C ALA A 513 -10.50 -7.86 19.00
N VAL A 514 -9.34 -8.45 18.62
CA VAL A 514 -8.84 -8.44 17.25
C VAL A 514 -9.47 -9.58 16.42
N ASP A 515 -9.91 -9.26 15.20
CA ASP A 515 -10.52 -10.22 14.26
C ASP A 515 -9.88 -10.11 12.84
N MET A 516 -10.37 -10.90 11.88
CA MET A 516 -9.92 -10.90 10.48
C MET A 516 -10.19 -9.59 9.73
N ARG A 517 -10.94 -8.66 10.29
CA ARG A 517 -11.21 -7.34 9.71
C ARG A 517 -10.31 -6.26 10.32
N THR A 518 -9.37 -6.67 11.14
CA THR A 518 -8.44 -5.79 11.86
C THR A 518 -7.07 -5.80 11.20
N LEU A 519 -6.46 -4.65 11.10
CA LEU A 519 -5.05 -4.43 10.78
C LEU A 519 -4.38 -3.82 12.02
N LEU A 520 -3.17 -4.25 12.34
CA LEU A 520 -2.36 -3.61 13.38
C LEU A 520 -1.20 -2.84 12.73
N LEU A 521 -0.92 -1.64 13.25
CA LEU A 521 0.33 -0.94 12.96
C LEU A 521 1.12 -0.86 14.27
N VAL A 522 2.24 -1.54 14.32
CA VAL A 522 3.14 -1.56 15.48
C VAL A 522 4.29 -0.60 15.19
N GLY A 523 4.50 0.36 16.09
CA GLY A 523 5.54 1.35 15.93
C GLY A 523 6.96 0.77 16.06
N SER A 524 7.98 1.54 15.68
CA SER A 524 9.39 1.33 16.03
C SER A 524 9.70 1.96 17.40
N SER A 525 10.95 1.85 17.86
CA SER A 525 11.41 2.54 19.09
C SER A 525 11.26 4.07 19.01
N GLN A 526 11.22 4.62 17.79
CA GLN A 526 11.10 6.06 17.54
C GLN A 526 9.67 6.55 17.33
N THR A 527 8.70 5.65 17.23
CA THR A 527 7.30 6.03 17.00
C THR A 527 6.75 6.80 18.20
N ARG A 528 6.09 7.94 17.92
CA ARG A 528 5.57 8.87 18.92
C ARG A 528 4.07 9.02 18.80
N VAL A 529 3.45 9.31 19.96
CA VAL A 529 2.03 9.66 20.08
C VAL A 529 1.92 11.05 20.68
N PHE A 530 1.02 11.88 20.15
CA PHE A 530 0.70 13.19 20.72
C PHE A 530 -0.79 13.52 20.52
N GLY A 531 -1.32 14.47 21.27
CA GLY A 531 -2.70 14.96 21.15
C GLY A 531 -3.75 14.19 21.95
N ASP A 532 -3.35 13.21 22.78
CA ASP A 532 -4.28 12.47 23.63
C ASP A 532 -3.99 12.78 25.11
N GLY A 533 -4.98 13.30 25.83
CA GLY A 533 -4.91 13.54 27.27
C GLY A 533 -5.18 14.97 27.73
N ASP A 534 -4.95 15.98 26.89
CA ASP A 534 -5.08 17.40 27.27
C ASP A 534 -6.31 18.10 26.65
N GLY A 535 -7.24 17.34 26.07
CA GLY A 535 -8.43 17.90 25.39
C GLY A 535 -8.13 18.53 24.01
N ALA A 536 -6.93 18.32 23.45
CA ALA A 536 -6.46 18.96 22.22
C ALA A 536 -6.79 18.17 20.93
N GLY A 537 -7.64 17.14 20.97
CA GLY A 537 -8.08 16.39 19.80
C GLY A 537 -7.71 14.88 19.81
N PRO A 538 -7.98 14.14 18.73
CA PRO A 538 -7.71 12.70 18.68
C PRO A 538 -6.20 12.40 18.68
N ALA A 539 -5.82 11.26 19.26
CA ALA A 539 -4.45 10.77 19.27
C ALA A 539 -3.84 10.72 17.86
N ARG A 540 -2.64 11.26 17.73
CA ARG A 540 -1.84 11.26 16.50
C ARG A 540 -0.60 10.40 16.68
N VAL A 541 -0.31 9.56 15.70
CA VAL A 541 0.83 8.63 15.70
C VAL A 541 1.71 8.91 14.51
N TYR A 542 3.02 9.03 14.73
CA TYR A 542 3.98 9.14 13.64
C TYR A 542 5.32 8.50 14.01
N THR A 543 6.06 8.05 13.00
CA THR A 543 7.44 7.60 13.13
C THR A 543 8.33 8.66 12.51
N PRO A 544 9.24 9.31 13.28
CA PRO A 544 10.16 10.31 12.75
C PRO A 544 11.05 9.74 11.65
N ARG A 545 11.46 10.58 10.69
CA ARG A 545 12.33 10.19 9.59
C ARG A 545 13.82 10.15 9.96
N THR A 546 14.17 10.61 11.13
CA THR A 546 15.54 10.64 11.64
C THR A 546 15.62 9.92 12.96
N TYR A 547 16.66 9.12 13.14
CA TYR A 547 17.04 8.62 14.47
C TYR A 547 17.79 9.73 15.20
N PRO A 548 17.61 9.91 16.51
CA PRO A 548 18.48 10.76 17.30
C PRO A 548 19.89 10.19 17.20
N GLY A 549 20.85 11.04 16.81
CA GLY A 549 22.27 10.70 16.68
C GLY A 549 22.94 10.43 18.01
#